data_09632a0e8ad12b3cc8f813c049e8f981
#
_entry.id   09632a0e8ad12b3cc8f813c049e8f981
#
_cell.length_a   1.000
_cell.length_b   1.000
_cell.length_c   1.000
_cell.angle_alpha   90.00
_cell.angle_beta   90.00
_cell.angle_gamma   90.00
#
_symmetry.space_group_name_H-M   'P 1'
#
loop_
_entity.id
_entity.type
_entity.pdbx_description
1 polymer ?
#
loop_
_entity_poly.entity_id
_entity_poly.type
_entity_poly.pdbx_seq_one_letter_code
_entity_poly.pdbx_strand_id
1 'polypeptide(L)'
;ISQLINDIENSKNTIKYFDKDNNLRRIEKLYDKGPQLNNLNDKIIHFLNVTFEKDFLIFKDKFNAKPPGGEGFFAHYDGIFHFVDPDNNKKRGWYEYGDYFINVLIALDKCNKENGSLELAKAHIGNFDELLKNTKNNGTPALTDEMESNTSFNLIDLDVGDIVVFSNTCPHRSKKNETNNNRRVLYYTYSLSKYGSKYHEYFHDKEKSKNPSKALVDK
;
A
#
# COMPACT_ATOMS: atom_id res chain seq x y z
N ILE A 1 9.98 -18.47 0.96
CA ILE A 1 9.23 -17.46 0.16
C ILE A 1 8.21 -18.15 -0.77
N SER A 2 8.59 -19.13 -1.59
CA SER A 2 7.65 -19.81 -2.52
C SER A 2 6.42 -20.39 -1.83
N GLN A 3 6.58 -21.01 -0.65
CA GLN A 3 5.45 -21.50 0.12
C GLN A 3 4.55 -20.36 0.62
N LEU A 4 5.14 -19.26 1.10
CA LEU A 4 4.39 -18.07 1.53
C LEU A 4 3.58 -17.47 0.39
N ILE A 5 4.15 -17.37 -0.82
CA ILE A 5 3.44 -16.87 -2.00
C ILE A 5 2.24 -17.79 -2.33
N ASN A 6 2.46 -19.10 -2.34
CA ASN A 6 1.41 -20.07 -2.60
C ASN A 6 0.27 -19.97 -1.55
N ASP A 7 0.59 -19.82 -0.27
CA ASP A 7 -0.38 -19.66 0.81
C ASP A 7 -1.19 -18.36 0.64
N ILE A 8 -0.54 -17.27 0.25
CA ILE A 8 -1.18 -15.99 -0.02
C ILE A 8 -2.15 -16.12 -1.22
N GLU A 9 -1.68 -16.64 -2.36
CA GLU A 9 -2.48 -16.73 -3.58
C GLU A 9 -3.69 -17.67 -3.43
N ASN A 10 -3.57 -18.71 -2.60
CA ASN A 10 -4.66 -19.66 -2.31
C ASN A 10 -5.47 -19.31 -1.05
N SER A 11 -5.19 -18.18 -0.40
CA SER A 11 -5.90 -17.79 0.82
C SER A 11 -7.40 -17.57 0.57
N LYS A 12 -8.22 -17.99 1.55
CA LYS A 12 -9.69 -17.85 1.54
C LYS A 12 -10.11 -16.65 2.39
N ASN A 13 -11.32 -16.15 2.13
CA ASN A 13 -11.90 -15.00 2.84
C ASN A 13 -11.01 -13.74 2.75
N THR A 14 -10.41 -13.54 1.58
CA THR A 14 -9.61 -12.38 1.20
C THR A 14 -10.29 -11.62 0.07
N ILE A 15 -9.87 -10.38 -0.19
CA ILE A 15 -10.37 -9.60 -1.33
C ILE A 15 -9.35 -9.69 -2.44
N LYS A 16 -9.73 -10.25 -3.59
CA LYS A 16 -8.85 -10.42 -4.75
C LYS A 16 -9.26 -9.47 -5.88
N TYR A 17 -8.27 -8.89 -6.53
CA TYR A 17 -8.44 -7.98 -7.66
C TYR A 17 -7.65 -8.53 -8.85
N PHE A 18 -8.27 -8.48 -10.01
CA PHE A 18 -7.71 -8.95 -11.27
C PHE A 18 -7.70 -7.81 -12.29
N ASP A 19 -6.80 -7.88 -13.27
CA ASP A 19 -6.83 -6.98 -14.41
C ASP A 19 -7.83 -7.48 -15.49
N LYS A 20 -7.93 -6.72 -16.59
CA LYS A 20 -8.81 -7.04 -17.72
C LYS A 20 -8.50 -8.40 -18.39
N ASP A 21 -7.26 -8.86 -18.26
CA ASP A 21 -6.78 -10.13 -18.82
C ASP A 21 -6.87 -11.28 -17.78
N ASN A 22 -7.57 -11.04 -16.67
CA ASN A 22 -7.76 -11.97 -15.55
C ASN A 22 -6.48 -12.37 -14.83
N ASN A 23 -5.43 -11.55 -14.87
CA ASN A 23 -4.24 -11.75 -14.07
C ASN A 23 -4.46 -11.19 -12.66
N LEU A 24 -4.04 -11.95 -11.65
CA LEU A 24 -4.08 -11.48 -10.26
C LEU A 24 -3.18 -10.25 -10.09
N ARG A 25 -3.75 -9.17 -9.54
CA ARG A 25 -3.03 -7.91 -9.30
C ARG A 25 -2.88 -7.56 -7.84
N ARG A 26 -3.87 -7.94 -7.01
CA ARG A 26 -3.85 -7.62 -5.59
C ARG A 26 -4.67 -8.61 -4.78
N ILE A 27 -4.21 -8.89 -3.56
CA ILE A 27 -4.98 -9.56 -2.51
C ILE A 27 -4.90 -8.70 -1.26
N GLU A 28 -6.01 -8.53 -0.56
CA GLU A 28 -6.12 -7.79 0.70
C GLU A 28 -6.79 -8.65 1.78
N LYS A 29 -6.71 -8.27 3.05
CA LYS A 29 -7.17 -9.00 4.24
C LYS A 29 -6.38 -10.30 4.47
N LEU A 30 -5.07 -10.17 4.60
CA LEU A 30 -4.13 -11.29 4.62
C LEU A 30 -3.51 -11.57 5.98
N TYR A 31 -3.29 -10.55 6.84
CA TYR A 31 -2.38 -10.69 7.98
C TYR A 31 -2.73 -11.83 8.93
N ASP A 32 -4.02 -12.17 9.05
CA ASP A 32 -4.55 -13.22 9.93
C ASP A 32 -4.84 -14.55 9.19
N LYS A 33 -4.41 -14.70 7.94
CA LYS A 33 -4.73 -15.87 7.09
C LYS A 33 -3.71 -17.01 7.19
N GLY A 34 -3.01 -17.12 8.29
CA GLY A 34 -2.15 -18.25 8.55
C GLY A 34 -0.98 -17.91 9.49
N PRO A 35 -0.36 -18.94 10.09
CA PRO A 35 0.66 -18.75 11.12
C PRO A 35 1.90 -18.03 10.59
N GLN A 36 2.25 -18.20 9.31
CA GLN A 36 3.40 -17.53 8.72
C GLN A 36 3.18 -16.02 8.61
N LEU A 37 1.98 -15.59 8.16
CA LEU A 37 1.62 -14.17 8.04
C LEU A 37 1.48 -13.51 9.41
N ASN A 38 0.89 -14.21 10.38
CA ASN A 38 0.80 -13.73 11.76
C ASN A 38 2.21 -13.52 12.37
N ASN A 39 3.06 -14.52 12.30
CA ASN A 39 4.43 -14.44 12.83
C ASN A 39 5.25 -13.33 12.13
N LEU A 40 5.07 -13.14 10.82
CA LEU A 40 5.71 -12.05 10.08
C LEU A 40 5.22 -10.69 10.59
N ASN A 41 3.90 -10.53 10.76
CA ASN A 41 3.30 -9.31 11.29
C ASN A 41 3.85 -8.99 12.71
N ASP A 42 3.91 -9.98 13.59
CA ASP A 42 4.39 -9.79 14.97
C ASP A 42 5.87 -9.36 15.02
N LYS A 43 6.70 -9.95 14.16
CA LYS A 43 8.11 -9.55 14.03
C LYS A 43 8.26 -8.12 13.52
N ILE A 44 7.42 -7.70 12.56
CA ILE A 44 7.45 -6.33 12.03
C ILE A 44 6.98 -5.35 13.11
N ILE A 45 5.90 -5.65 13.82
CA ILE A 45 5.43 -4.80 14.93
C ILE A 45 6.54 -4.64 15.97
N HIS A 46 7.18 -5.73 16.39
CA HIS A 46 8.30 -5.67 17.34
C HIS A 46 9.43 -4.77 16.82
N PHE A 47 9.84 -4.96 15.57
CA PHE A 47 10.88 -4.15 14.94
C PHE A 47 10.49 -2.65 14.90
N LEU A 48 9.25 -2.32 14.49
CA LEU A 48 8.78 -0.93 14.43
C LEU A 48 8.72 -0.30 15.82
N ASN A 49 8.20 -1.04 16.83
CA ASN A 49 8.09 -0.54 18.20
C ASN A 49 9.46 -0.18 18.77
N VAL A 50 10.46 -1.03 18.56
CA VAL A 50 11.84 -0.78 19.02
C VAL A 50 12.48 0.37 18.24
N THR A 51 12.32 0.39 16.91
CA THR A 51 13.00 1.37 16.04
C THR A 51 12.48 2.79 16.23
N PHE A 52 11.16 2.92 16.40
CA PHE A 52 10.51 4.24 16.48
C PHE A 52 10.14 4.64 17.92
N GLU A 53 10.39 3.78 18.91
CA GLU A 53 10.01 4.00 20.32
C GLU A 53 8.52 4.35 20.48
N LYS A 54 7.68 3.64 19.73
CA LYS A 54 6.21 3.82 19.66
C LYS A 54 5.54 2.48 19.48
N ASP A 55 4.32 2.35 20.00
CA ASP A 55 3.51 1.16 19.82
C ASP A 55 2.67 1.25 18.54
N PHE A 56 2.79 0.23 17.71
CA PHE A 56 2.07 0.10 16.45
C PHE A 56 1.09 -1.06 16.43
N LEU A 57 0.01 -0.89 15.69
CA LEU A 57 -0.94 -1.93 15.32
C LEU A 57 -1.10 -1.96 13.80
N ILE A 58 -1.39 -3.14 13.26
CA ILE A 58 -1.68 -3.27 11.83
C ILE A 58 -2.94 -2.49 11.49
N PHE A 59 -2.87 -1.70 10.42
CA PHE A 59 -3.97 -0.92 9.89
C PHE A 59 -4.54 -1.55 8.62
N LYS A 60 -3.69 -2.00 7.71
CA LYS A 60 -4.08 -2.71 6.49
C LYS A 60 -2.94 -3.54 5.94
N ASP A 61 -3.27 -4.42 5.01
CA ASP A 61 -2.30 -5.17 4.23
C ASP A 61 -2.70 -5.25 2.76
N LYS A 62 -1.74 -5.60 1.93
CA LYS A 62 -1.97 -5.95 0.53
C LYS A 62 -0.79 -6.76 -0.01
N PHE A 63 -1.09 -7.82 -0.73
CA PHE A 63 -0.16 -8.45 -1.65
C PHE A 63 -0.39 -7.85 -3.03
N ASN A 64 0.66 -7.38 -3.68
CA ASN A 64 0.62 -6.85 -5.04
C ASN A 64 1.41 -7.75 -5.97
N ALA A 65 0.76 -8.24 -7.01
CA ALA A 65 1.37 -8.94 -8.13
C ALA A 65 1.42 -8.02 -9.36
N LYS A 66 2.59 -7.93 -9.97
CA LYS A 66 2.78 -7.27 -11.25
C LYS A 66 3.25 -8.31 -12.26
N PRO A 67 2.32 -8.92 -13.03
CA PRO A 67 2.66 -9.94 -14.02
C PRO A 67 3.47 -9.33 -15.17
N PRO A 68 4.00 -10.14 -16.10
CA PRO A 68 4.58 -9.67 -17.34
C PRO A 68 3.65 -8.69 -18.06
N GLY A 69 4.16 -7.53 -18.45
CA GLY A 69 3.37 -6.47 -19.07
C GLY A 69 2.44 -5.70 -18.11
N GLY A 70 2.39 -6.08 -16.84
CA GLY A 70 1.55 -5.42 -15.84
C GLY A 70 1.90 -3.95 -15.66
N GLU A 71 0.88 -3.08 -15.73
CA GLU A 71 1.05 -1.63 -15.65
C GLU A 71 1.58 -1.16 -14.29
N GLY A 72 2.18 0.03 -14.30
CA GLY A 72 2.69 0.70 -13.11
C GLY A 72 1.59 1.38 -12.28
N PHE A 73 2.04 2.05 -11.24
CA PHE A 73 1.20 2.93 -10.43
C PHE A 73 1.70 4.37 -10.58
N PHE A 74 0.75 5.29 -10.73
CA PHE A 74 1.03 6.73 -10.77
C PHE A 74 1.65 7.23 -9.46
N ALA A 75 2.28 8.40 -9.51
CA ALA A 75 2.83 9.04 -8.32
C ALA A 75 1.72 9.45 -7.35
N HIS A 76 1.82 9.02 -6.09
CA HIS A 76 0.79 9.26 -5.09
C HIS A 76 1.35 9.26 -3.66
N TYR A 77 0.55 9.79 -2.74
CA TYR A 77 0.64 9.51 -1.32
C TYR A 77 -0.23 8.32 -0.96
N ASP A 78 0.03 7.69 0.17
CA ASP A 78 -0.91 6.73 0.74
C ASP A 78 -1.88 7.44 1.71
N GLY A 79 -3.19 7.23 1.49
CA GLY A 79 -4.25 7.68 2.39
C GLY A 79 -4.62 9.15 2.37
N ILE A 80 -4.03 9.97 1.48
CA ILE A 80 -4.30 11.42 1.39
C ILE A 80 -5.24 11.69 0.21
N PHE A 81 -6.52 11.55 0.44
CA PHE A 81 -7.61 11.82 -0.50
C PHE A 81 -8.93 11.96 0.24
N HIS A 82 -9.92 12.57 -0.40
CA HIS A 82 -11.29 12.52 0.10
C HIS A 82 -12.05 11.37 -0.56
N PHE A 83 -12.94 10.75 0.20
CA PHE A 83 -13.97 9.85 -0.32
C PHE A 83 -15.33 10.17 0.30
N VAL A 84 -16.39 9.59 -0.23
CA VAL A 84 -17.74 9.74 0.28
C VAL A 84 -18.20 8.38 0.80
N ASP A 85 -18.62 8.32 2.05
CA ASP A 85 -19.15 7.12 2.67
C ASP A 85 -20.58 6.80 2.18
N PRO A 86 -21.18 5.65 2.54
CA PRO A 86 -22.54 5.30 2.15
C PRO A 86 -23.60 6.30 2.61
N ASP A 87 -23.36 7.00 3.73
CA ASP A 87 -24.26 7.99 4.32
C ASP A 87 -24.07 9.39 3.72
N ASN A 88 -23.29 9.49 2.63
CA ASN A 88 -22.95 10.72 1.91
C ASN A 88 -22.09 11.71 2.71
N ASN A 89 -21.36 11.26 3.72
CA ASN A 89 -20.41 12.09 4.45
C ASN A 89 -19.05 12.10 3.75
N LYS A 90 -18.42 13.26 3.66
CA LYS A 90 -17.06 13.41 3.14
C LYS A 90 -16.04 12.98 4.19
N LYS A 91 -15.16 12.04 3.83
CA LYS A 91 -14.14 11.43 4.69
C LYS A 91 -12.73 11.73 4.18
N ARG A 92 -11.75 11.73 5.09
CA ARG A 92 -10.35 12.10 4.83
C ARG A 92 -9.42 10.88 4.63
N GLY A 93 -9.76 9.95 3.75
CA GLY A 93 -8.92 8.80 3.45
C GLY A 93 -8.53 7.99 4.71
N TRP A 94 -7.22 7.74 4.91
CA TRP A 94 -6.76 7.04 6.11
C TRP A 94 -6.81 7.91 7.38
N TYR A 95 -6.85 9.23 7.22
CA TYR A 95 -6.86 10.18 8.33
C TYR A 95 -8.17 10.19 9.13
N GLU A 96 -9.19 9.41 8.71
CA GLU A 96 -10.34 9.08 9.55
C GLU A 96 -10.00 8.09 10.67
N TYR A 97 -8.89 7.32 10.51
CA TYR A 97 -8.51 6.24 11.42
C TYR A 97 -7.27 6.56 12.27
N GLY A 98 -6.55 7.63 11.93
CA GLY A 98 -5.34 8.06 12.62
C GLY A 98 -4.59 9.13 11.85
N ASP A 99 -3.50 9.64 12.39
CA ASP A 99 -2.71 10.72 11.79
C ASP A 99 -1.25 10.32 11.45
N TYR A 100 -0.88 9.07 11.72
CA TYR A 100 0.47 8.57 11.50
C TYR A 100 0.46 7.13 11.01
N PHE A 101 1.02 6.92 9.82
CA PHE A 101 1.07 5.61 9.18
C PHE A 101 2.47 5.31 8.65
N ILE A 102 2.90 4.06 8.86
CA ILE A 102 4.16 3.51 8.34
C ILE A 102 3.81 2.35 7.41
N ASN A 103 4.35 2.38 6.20
CA ASN A 103 4.31 1.28 5.26
C ASN A 103 5.57 0.43 5.39
N VAL A 104 5.39 -0.87 5.33
CA VAL A 104 6.45 -1.88 5.25
C VAL A 104 6.22 -2.69 3.99
N LEU A 105 7.10 -2.53 3.00
CA LEU A 105 7.13 -3.34 1.78
C LEU A 105 8.12 -4.47 1.99
N ILE A 106 7.74 -5.68 1.62
CA ILE A 106 8.57 -6.88 1.64
C ILE A 106 8.65 -7.44 0.22
N ALA A 107 9.84 -7.57 -0.32
CA ALA A 107 10.08 -8.14 -1.63
C ALA A 107 9.92 -9.66 -1.60
N LEU A 108 8.97 -10.20 -2.34
CA LEU A 108 8.77 -11.65 -2.49
C LEU A 108 9.44 -12.18 -3.76
N ASP A 109 9.68 -11.31 -4.71
CA ASP A 109 10.52 -11.52 -5.90
C ASP A 109 11.58 -10.41 -5.94
N LYS A 110 12.66 -10.61 -6.67
CA LYS A 110 13.63 -9.54 -6.96
C LYS A 110 12.91 -8.36 -7.63
N CYS A 111 13.16 -7.15 -7.14
CA CYS A 111 12.57 -5.91 -7.66
C CYS A 111 13.68 -5.03 -8.23
N ASN A 112 13.54 -4.60 -9.48
CA ASN A 112 14.50 -3.75 -10.18
C ASN A 112 13.78 -2.82 -11.17
N LYS A 113 14.56 -2.06 -11.93
CA LYS A 113 14.04 -1.10 -12.92
C LYS A 113 13.17 -1.78 -13.98
N GLU A 114 13.60 -2.92 -14.49
CA GLU A 114 12.99 -3.62 -15.62
C GLU A 114 11.62 -4.21 -15.26
N ASN A 115 11.44 -4.67 -14.00
CA ASN A 115 10.17 -5.23 -13.54
C ASN A 115 9.31 -4.21 -12.76
N GLY A 116 9.66 -2.93 -12.84
CA GLY A 116 8.90 -1.84 -12.28
C GLY A 116 8.88 -1.83 -10.74
N SER A 117 10.06 -1.85 -10.13
CA SER A 117 10.22 -1.68 -8.70
C SER A 117 9.67 -0.35 -8.19
N LEU A 118 9.64 -0.19 -6.86
CA LEU A 118 9.22 1.02 -6.20
C LEU A 118 10.19 2.17 -6.54
N GLU A 119 9.65 3.30 -6.95
CA GLU A 119 10.34 4.59 -6.97
C GLU A 119 9.79 5.42 -5.81
N LEU A 120 10.66 5.81 -4.86
CA LEU A 120 10.31 6.46 -3.61
C LEU A 120 10.99 7.83 -3.48
N ALA A 121 10.25 8.83 -3.04
CA ALA A 121 10.75 10.16 -2.70
C ALA A 121 10.82 10.35 -1.18
N LYS A 122 11.49 11.41 -0.74
CA LYS A 122 11.49 11.82 0.67
C LYS A 122 10.06 12.14 1.13
N ALA A 123 9.78 11.87 2.40
CA ALA A 123 8.51 12.24 3.03
C ALA A 123 8.28 13.76 2.91
N HIS A 124 7.08 14.14 2.49
CA HIS A 124 6.66 15.53 2.60
C HIS A 124 6.13 15.79 4.01
N ILE A 125 6.49 16.94 4.55
CA ILE A 125 6.05 17.38 5.88
C ILE A 125 4.80 18.23 5.71
N GLY A 126 3.76 17.94 6.49
CA GLY A 126 2.51 18.69 6.47
C GLY A 126 1.36 17.90 7.10
N ASN A 127 0.30 18.60 7.45
CA ASN A 127 -0.96 17.98 7.84
C ASN A 127 -1.74 17.51 6.62
N PHE A 128 -2.88 16.84 6.85
CA PHE A 128 -3.72 16.30 5.77
C PHE A 128 -4.09 17.36 4.71
N ASP A 129 -4.55 18.53 5.14
CA ASP A 129 -5.05 19.57 4.23
C ASP A 129 -3.92 20.21 3.41
N GLU A 130 -2.73 20.33 3.99
CA GLU A 130 -1.53 20.80 3.29
C GLU A 130 -1.09 19.79 2.23
N LEU A 131 -1.01 18.51 2.58
CA LEU A 131 -0.60 17.46 1.65
C LEU A 131 -1.66 17.20 0.56
N LEU A 132 -2.94 17.37 0.89
CA LEU A 132 -4.03 17.24 -0.07
C LEU A 132 -3.92 18.23 -1.24
N LYS A 133 -3.38 19.44 -1.01
CA LYS A 133 -3.15 20.45 -2.06
C LYS A 133 -2.17 19.97 -3.13
N ASN A 134 -1.29 19.04 -2.78
CA ASN A 134 -0.33 18.42 -3.70
C ASN A 134 -0.94 17.32 -4.55
N THR A 135 -2.22 16.95 -4.31
CA THR A 135 -2.92 15.90 -5.05
C THR A 135 -3.91 16.49 -6.05
N LYS A 136 -4.32 15.69 -7.03
CA LYS A 136 -5.36 16.08 -8.01
C LYS A 136 -6.72 16.35 -7.38
N ASN A 137 -6.90 15.99 -6.11
CA ASN A 137 -8.12 16.18 -5.29
C ASN A 137 -9.42 15.73 -6.00
N ASN A 138 -9.31 14.67 -6.77
CA ASN A 138 -10.40 14.07 -7.56
C ASN A 138 -10.90 12.74 -6.97
N GLY A 139 -10.73 12.57 -5.65
CA GLY A 139 -11.04 11.33 -4.94
C GLY A 139 -9.91 10.28 -5.00
N THR A 140 -8.77 10.61 -5.60
CA THR A 140 -7.58 9.75 -5.64
C THR A 140 -6.41 10.44 -4.93
N PRO A 141 -5.42 9.67 -4.43
CA PRO A 141 -4.21 10.21 -3.81
C PRO A 141 -3.14 10.63 -4.83
N ALA A 142 -3.47 10.67 -6.13
CA ALA A 142 -2.54 11.01 -7.20
C ALA A 142 -1.98 12.42 -7.03
N LEU A 143 -0.66 12.57 -7.17
CA LEU A 143 -0.02 13.88 -7.18
C LEU A 143 -0.49 14.70 -8.39
N THR A 144 -0.47 16.04 -8.23
CA THR A 144 -0.58 16.93 -9.39
C THR A 144 0.63 16.76 -10.30
N ASP A 145 0.48 17.09 -11.58
CA ASP A 145 1.58 16.97 -12.56
C ASP A 145 2.75 17.91 -12.18
N GLU A 146 2.45 19.08 -11.62
CA GLU A 146 3.44 20.00 -11.08
C GLU A 146 4.20 19.38 -9.90
N MET A 147 3.49 18.81 -8.92
CA MET A 147 4.14 18.17 -7.76
C MET A 147 4.96 16.96 -8.19
N GLU A 148 4.47 16.14 -9.10
CA GLU A 148 5.23 14.99 -9.59
C GLU A 148 6.51 15.42 -10.31
N SER A 149 6.46 16.48 -11.16
CA SER A 149 7.62 16.98 -11.89
C SER A 149 8.69 17.58 -10.98
N ASN A 150 8.29 18.17 -9.85
CA ASN A 150 9.19 18.76 -8.85
C ASN A 150 9.68 17.76 -7.80
N THR A 151 9.20 16.50 -7.83
CA THR A 151 9.57 15.46 -6.87
C THR A 151 10.70 14.58 -7.43
N SER A 152 11.81 14.47 -6.67
CA SER A 152 12.91 13.56 -7.00
C SER A 152 12.61 12.17 -6.47
N PHE A 153 12.37 11.22 -7.39
CA PHE A 153 12.14 9.81 -7.07
C PHE A 153 13.44 9.01 -7.23
N ASN A 154 13.72 8.16 -6.25
CA ASN A 154 14.81 7.19 -6.30
C ASN A 154 14.27 5.80 -6.51
N LEU A 155 14.83 5.07 -7.48
CA LEU A 155 14.53 3.66 -7.67
C LEU A 155 15.07 2.86 -6.48
N ILE A 156 14.27 1.92 -6.00
CA ILE A 156 14.65 1.02 -4.91
C ILE A 156 14.81 -0.40 -5.49
N ASP A 157 16.05 -0.82 -5.70
CA ASP A 157 16.34 -2.20 -6.04
C ASP A 157 16.30 -3.09 -4.80
N LEU A 158 15.65 -4.26 -4.89
CA LEU A 158 15.44 -5.16 -3.76
C LEU A 158 15.72 -6.61 -4.18
N ASP A 159 16.44 -7.31 -3.35
CA ASP A 159 16.52 -8.76 -3.40
C ASP A 159 15.36 -9.40 -2.63
N VAL A 160 15.13 -10.69 -2.85
CA VAL A 160 14.06 -11.45 -2.19
C VAL A 160 14.27 -11.46 -0.68
N GLY A 161 13.28 -10.98 0.06
CA GLY A 161 13.31 -10.85 1.52
C GLY A 161 13.69 -9.47 2.03
N ASP A 162 14.15 -8.57 1.17
CA ASP A 162 14.44 -7.19 1.55
C ASP A 162 13.17 -6.46 1.98
N ILE A 163 13.35 -5.49 2.89
CA ILE A 163 12.27 -4.71 3.49
C ILE A 163 12.54 -3.24 3.31
N VAL A 164 11.51 -2.49 2.87
CA VAL A 164 11.52 -1.02 2.82
C VAL A 164 10.47 -0.48 3.78
N VAL A 165 10.89 0.43 4.66
CA VAL A 165 10.01 1.11 5.62
C VAL A 165 9.91 2.59 5.24
N PHE A 166 8.68 3.08 5.07
CA PHE A 166 8.46 4.47 4.67
C PHE A 166 7.12 5.03 5.17
N SER A 167 7.07 6.34 5.41
CA SER A 167 5.84 7.03 5.82
C SER A 167 4.82 7.06 4.67
N ASN A 168 3.53 7.07 5.03
CA ASN A 168 2.44 7.30 4.07
C ASN A 168 2.54 8.64 3.33
N THR A 169 3.30 9.60 3.86
CA THR A 169 3.55 10.91 3.24
C THR A 169 4.75 10.91 2.26
N CYS A 170 5.43 9.78 2.09
CA CYS A 170 6.43 9.61 1.03
C CYS A 170 5.73 9.45 -0.32
N PRO A 171 5.91 10.39 -1.28
CA PRO A 171 5.47 10.18 -2.64
C PRO A 171 6.13 8.92 -3.21
N HIS A 172 5.34 8.09 -3.88
CA HIS A 172 5.89 6.90 -4.51
C HIS A 172 5.11 6.52 -5.76
N ARG A 173 5.78 5.79 -6.64
CA ARG A 173 5.23 5.30 -7.90
C ARG A 173 5.93 4.01 -8.33
N SER A 174 5.47 3.39 -9.38
CA SER A 174 6.20 2.28 -10.02
C SER A 174 5.91 2.25 -11.51
N LYS A 175 6.88 1.79 -12.29
CA LYS A 175 6.73 1.61 -13.74
C LYS A 175 6.10 0.26 -14.08
N LYS A 176 5.82 0.06 -15.36
CA LYS A 176 5.39 -1.21 -15.94
C LYS A 176 6.43 -2.30 -15.70
N ASN A 177 5.99 -3.54 -15.62
CA ASN A 177 6.86 -4.71 -15.66
C ASN A 177 7.13 -5.10 -17.11
N GLU A 178 8.33 -4.84 -17.59
CA GLU A 178 8.75 -5.14 -18.96
C GLU A 178 9.42 -6.52 -19.09
N THR A 179 9.48 -7.29 -17.99
CA THR A 179 10.07 -8.62 -17.96
C THR A 179 9.04 -9.72 -18.20
N ASN A 180 9.51 -10.95 -18.41
CA ASN A 180 8.66 -12.13 -18.55
C ASN A 180 8.36 -12.84 -17.21
N ASN A 181 8.73 -12.23 -16.07
CA ASN A 181 8.54 -12.79 -14.75
C ASN A 181 7.58 -11.93 -13.91
N ASN A 182 6.87 -12.56 -12.97
CA ASN A 182 6.10 -11.83 -11.98
C ASN A 182 7.00 -11.01 -11.06
N ARG A 183 6.52 -9.86 -10.60
CA ARG A 183 7.10 -9.11 -9.49
C ARG A 183 6.06 -8.98 -8.39
N ARG A 184 6.26 -9.69 -7.28
CA ARG A 184 5.33 -9.77 -6.16
C ARG A 184 5.94 -9.13 -4.92
N VAL A 185 5.14 -8.35 -4.22
CA VAL A 185 5.51 -7.70 -2.97
C VAL A 185 4.35 -7.78 -1.99
N LEU A 186 4.68 -7.87 -0.70
CA LEU A 186 3.72 -7.79 0.38
C LEU A 186 3.88 -6.43 1.07
N TYR A 187 2.77 -5.75 1.31
CA TYR A 187 2.72 -4.51 2.07
C TYR A 187 1.94 -4.73 3.36
N TYR A 188 2.50 -4.27 4.46
CA TYR A 188 1.80 -4.01 5.69
C TYR A 188 1.84 -2.52 5.99
N THR A 189 0.70 -1.96 6.41
CA THR A 189 0.61 -0.58 6.88
C THR A 189 0.23 -0.59 8.35
N TYR A 190 0.93 0.18 9.14
CA TYR A 190 0.75 0.26 10.59
C TYR A 190 0.33 1.67 10.98
N SER A 191 -0.50 1.78 12.02
CA SER A 191 -0.85 3.03 12.70
C SER A 191 -0.46 2.95 14.18
N LEU A 192 -0.41 4.09 14.86
CA LEU A 192 -0.11 4.12 16.29
C LEU A 192 -1.23 3.45 17.09
N SER A 193 -0.86 2.65 18.09
CA SER A 193 -1.78 1.90 18.96
C SER A 193 -2.76 2.79 19.74
N LYS A 194 -2.41 4.06 19.97
CA LYS A 194 -3.27 5.05 20.63
C LYS A 194 -4.62 5.27 19.93
N TYR A 195 -4.74 4.93 18.63
CA TYR A 195 -5.99 5.01 17.88
C TYR A 195 -6.84 3.74 17.96
N GLY A 196 -6.34 2.69 18.65
CA GLY A 196 -6.96 1.37 18.68
C GLY A 196 -6.78 0.59 17.36
N SER A 197 -7.26 -0.64 17.35
CA SER A 197 -7.24 -1.47 16.14
C SER A 197 -8.28 -0.96 15.14
N LYS A 198 -7.82 -0.50 13.99
CA LYS A 198 -8.65 0.05 12.89
C LYS A 198 -8.74 -0.87 11.67
N TYR A 199 -8.14 -2.03 11.70
CA TYR A 199 -8.06 -2.95 10.57
C TYR A 199 -9.44 -3.36 10.03
N HIS A 200 -10.30 -3.87 10.91
CA HIS A 200 -11.63 -4.33 10.49
C HIS A 200 -12.56 -3.18 10.12
N GLU A 201 -12.50 -2.05 10.85
CA GLU A 201 -13.25 -0.84 10.56
C GLU A 201 -12.89 -0.31 9.17
N TYR A 202 -11.60 -0.17 8.86
CA TYR A 202 -11.12 0.26 7.55
C TYR A 202 -11.63 -0.61 6.40
N PHE A 203 -11.52 -1.94 6.52
CA PHE A 203 -11.95 -2.83 5.44
C PHE A 203 -13.48 -2.87 5.29
N HIS A 204 -14.23 -2.78 6.39
CA HIS A 204 -15.68 -2.65 6.35
C HIS A 204 -16.12 -1.38 5.60
N ASP A 205 -15.53 -0.24 5.94
CA ASP A 205 -15.84 1.03 5.29
C ASP A 205 -15.44 1.02 3.82
N LYS A 206 -14.26 0.45 3.52
CA LYS A 206 -13.79 0.28 2.15
C LYS A 206 -14.72 -0.58 1.30
N GLU A 207 -15.26 -1.65 1.85
CA GLU A 207 -16.20 -2.54 1.13
C GLU A 207 -17.53 -1.85 0.85
N LYS A 208 -18.01 -1.03 1.76
CA LYS A 208 -19.29 -0.31 1.64
C LYS A 208 -19.16 0.99 0.86
N SER A 209 -18.04 1.69 0.96
CA SER A 209 -17.87 2.99 0.31
C SER A 209 -17.71 2.85 -1.22
N LYS A 210 -18.11 3.90 -1.95
CA LYS A 210 -17.70 4.13 -3.34
C LYS A 210 -16.24 4.58 -3.38
N ASN A 211 -15.33 3.78 -2.80
CA ASN A 211 -13.94 4.17 -2.61
C ASN A 211 -13.19 4.10 -3.95
N PRO A 212 -12.61 5.22 -4.44
CA PRO A 212 -11.83 5.25 -5.68
C PRO A 212 -10.65 4.27 -5.70
N SER A 213 -10.13 3.87 -4.53
CA SER A 213 -9.07 2.86 -4.46
C SER A 213 -9.47 1.49 -5.01
N LYS A 214 -10.79 1.20 -5.20
CA LYS A 214 -11.26 0.04 -5.94
C LYS A 214 -11.00 0.18 -7.45
N ALA A 215 -11.16 1.38 -8.00
CA ALA A 215 -10.99 1.65 -9.43
C ALA A 215 -9.52 1.74 -9.89
N LEU A 216 -8.57 1.81 -8.97
CA LEU A 216 -7.14 1.97 -9.28
C LEU A 216 -6.44 0.66 -9.68
N VAL A 217 -7.11 -0.48 -9.57
CA VAL A 217 -6.57 -1.79 -9.94
C VAL A 217 -7.03 -2.22 -11.33
N ASP A 218 -8.07 -1.56 -11.87
CA ASP A 218 -8.72 -1.92 -13.16
C ASP A 218 -8.16 -1.14 -14.37
N LYS A 219 -7.02 -0.46 -14.23
CA LYS A 219 -6.37 0.28 -15.32
C LYS A 219 -5.05 -0.34 -15.71
#